data_650242599c38bde9e9d4b5015c90d6a4
#
_entry.id   650242599c38bde9e9d4b5015c90d6a4
#
_cell.length_a   1.000
_cell.length_b   1.000
_cell.length_c   1.000
_cell.angle_alpha   90.00
_cell.angle_beta   90.00
_cell.angle_gamma   90.00
#
_symmetry.space_group_name_H-M   'P 1'
#
loop_
_entity.id
_entity.type
_entity.pdbx_description
1 polymer ?
#
loop_
_entity_poly.entity_id
_entity_poly.type
_entity_poly.pdbx_seq_one_letter_code
_entity_poly.pdbx_strand_id
1 'polypeptide(L)'
;MRWHDHGTLRHPPTHPRGIVLLFINVILAGCAALLCISATVLFGEVLAAVVLRRRPPAPSCARPRVAVLVPAHDESSNCLSTIGDIKGQLRPGDRLLVVADNCTDDTAAVAAAAGAEVVERRDPQRIGKGYALDFGLAHLQADAPDVVVVVDADCRLAEDALDRLAERCAATGRPVQALYLMHAPDHSDITRRVAEFAWCVKNEVRPLGLATLGFPCQLMGTGMALPWDGAQCVDLATGHIVEDLKLGVDLALVRRPPLFCPEARVTSAFPASDAATKSQRARWEQGHLGLIFSTAPRLLLRAIVRRDLQLIMMALDLAVPPLVLPILLLVAGIATAAIAAVPMLATSSSMSTTTGR
;
A
#
# COMPACT_ATOMS: atom_id res chain seq x y z
N MET A 1 9.74 80.14 20.83
CA MET A 1 9.66 79.33 19.60
C MET A 1 10.29 77.96 19.89
N ARG A 2 9.47 76.96 20.21
CA ARG A 2 9.97 75.55 20.53
C ARG A 2 9.73 74.69 19.32
N TRP A 3 10.78 74.09 18.82
CA TRP A 3 10.72 73.08 17.76
C TRP A 3 10.38 71.71 18.36
N HIS A 4 9.29 71.12 17.90
CA HIS A 4 8.93 69.73 18.22
C HIS A 4 9.71 68.82 17.33
N ASP A 5 10.53 67.96 17.96
CA ASP A 5 11.28 66.90 17.35
C ASP A 5 10.31 65.69 17.10
N HIS A 6 9.99 65.43 15.83
CA HIS A 6 9.22 64.27 15.43
C HIS A 6 10.15 63.07 15.38
N GLY A 7 10.16 62.28 16.47
CA GLY A 7 10.82 60.99 16.52
C GLY A 7 10.23 60.02 15.50
N THR A 8 10.93 59.84 14.40
CA THR A 8 10.62 58.77 13.43
C THR A 8 10.89 57.42 14.07
N LEU A 9 9.82 56.66 14.32
CA LEU A 9 9.89 55.23 14.68
C LEU A 9 10.55 54.48 13.55
N ARG A 10 11.86 54.22 13.67
CA ARG A 10 12.59 53.34 12.79
C ARG A 10 12.15 51.89 13.11
N HIS A 11 11.37 51.30 12.23
CA HIS A 11 11.17 49.86 12.25
C HIS A 11 12.54 49.19 12.10
N PRO A 12 12.89 48.20 12.95
CA PRO A 12 14.15 47.50 12.80
C PRO A 12 14.16 46.77 11.44
N PRO A 13 15.27 46.85 10.67
CA PRO A 13 15.36 46.16 9.40
C PRO A 13 15.21 44.66 9.67
N THR A 14 14.18 44.05 9.13
CA THR A 14 14.03 42.57 9.12
C THR A 14 15.16 42.02 8.30
N HIS A 15 16.22 41.51 8.96
CA HIS A 15 17.37 40.91 8.26
C HIS A 15 16.85 39.74 7.42
N PRO A 16 17.12 39.71 6.09
CA PRO A 16 16.64 38.64 5.19
C PRO A 16 17.08 37.24 5.65
N ARG A 17 18.19 37.15 6.38
CA ARG A 17 18.65 35.90 7.02
C ARG A 17 17.69 35.37 8.08
N GLY A 18 17.02 36.22 8.85
CA GLY A 18 16.04 35.81 9.87
C GLY A 18 14.79 35.17 9.26
N ILE A 19 14.30 35.74 8.15
CA ILE A 19 13.13 35.20 7.42
C ILE A 19 13.44 33.84 6.80
N VAL A 20 14.63 33.70 6.19
CA VAL A 20 15.08 32.42 5.60
C VAL A 20 15.23 31.34 6.66
N LEU A 21 15.82 31.65 7.82
CA LEU A 21 15.95 30.72 8.94
C LEU A 21 14.59 30.32 9.50
N LEU A 22 13.67 31.25 9.65
CA LEU A 22 12.30 30.95 10.09
C LEU A 22 11.60 29.99 9.11
N PHE A 23 11.71 30.25 7.82
CA PHE A 23 11.12 29.41 6.77
C PHE A 23 11.70 27.98 6.80
N ILE A 24 13.03 27.85 6.92
CA ILE A 24 13.70 26.55 7.05
C ILE A 24 13.20 25.82 8.32
N ASN A 25 13.12 26.50 9.46
CA ASN A 25 12.65 25.90 10.71
C ASN A 25 11.19 25.43 10.63
N VAL A 26 10.31 26.18 9.97
CA VAL A 26 8.91 25.78 9.76
C VAL A 26 8.84 24.53 8.89
N ILE A 27 9.63 24.44 7.80
CA ILE A 27 9.69 23.24 6.95
C ILE A 27 10.22 22.05 7.76
N LEU A 28 11.32 22.21 8.49
CA LEU A 28 11.89 21.14 9.30
C LEU A 28 10.93 20.65 10.39
N ALA A 29 10.24 21.58 11.06
CA ALA A 29 9.21 21.23 12.06
C ALA A 29 8.03 20.48 11.42
N GLY A 30 7.58 20.87 10.23
CA GLY A 30 6.55 20.18 9.47
C GLY A 30 6.98 18.75 9.06
N CYS A 31 8.19 18.60 8.55
CA CYS A 31 8.76 17.29 8.23
C CYS A 31 8.89 16.41 9.48
N ALA A 32 9.40 16.95 10.58
CA ALA A 32 9.51 16.23 11.84
C ALA A 32 8.14 15.77 12.37
N ALA A 33 7.12 16.64 12.32
CA ALA A 33 5.77 16.29 12.73
C ALA A 33 5.19 15.15 11.88
N LEU A 34 5.34 15.19 10.56
CA LEU A 34 4.90 14.10 9.66
C LEU A 34 5.62 12.79 9.97
N LEU A 35 6.93 12.82 10.21
CA LEU A 35 7.69 11.64 10.59
C LEU A 35 7.25 11.07 11.94
N CYS A 36 7.00 11.94 12.93
CA CYS A 36 6.51 11.51 14.26
C CYS A 36 5.13 10.85 14.17
N ILE A 37 4.20 11.41 13.37
CA ILE A 37 2.88 10.81 13.14
C ILE A 37 3.04 9.44 12.50
N SER A 38 3.79 9.32 11.41
CA SER A 38 4.02 8.05 10.70
C SER A 38 4.69 7.01 11.60
N ALA A 39 5.68 7.41 12.40
CA ALA A 39 6.36 6.53 13.35
C ALA A 39 5.42 6.06 14.47
N THR A 40 4.54 6.93 14.97
CA THR A 40 3.56 6.59 16.00
C THR A 40 2.52 5.60 15.48
N VAL A 41 2.02 5.80 14.27
CA VAL A 41 1.08 4.88 13.61
C VAL A 41 1.75 3.51 13.43
N LEU A 42 2.94 3.47 12.81
CA LEU A 42 3.69 2.23 12.60
C LEU A 42 3.99 1.51 13.92
N PHE A 43 4.42 2.24 14.96
CA PHE A 43 4.66 1.67 16.29
C PHE A 43 3.39 1.07 16.88
N GLY A 44 2.26 1.76 16.79
CA GLY A 44 0.96 1.27 17.25
C GLY A 44 0.52 -0.02 16.54
N GLU A 45 0.68 -0.07 15.21
CA GLU A 45 0.38 -1.25 14.41
C GLU A 45 1.25 -2.45 14.82
N VAL A 46 2.58 -2.25 14.92
CA VAL A 46 3.53 -3.30 15.33
C VAL A 46 3.25 -3.77 16.76
N LEU A 47 3.03 -2.83 17.68
CA LEU A 47 2.73 -3.16 19.08
C LEU A 47 1.44 -3.99 19.20
N ALA A 48 0.39 -3.60 18.48
CA ALA A 48 -0.87 -4.33 18.46
C ALA A 48 -0.70 -5.75 17.90
N ALA A 49 0.06 -5.91 16.80
CA ALA A 49 0.33 -7.22 16.21
C ALA A 49 1.09 -8.15 17.16
N VAL A 50 2.08 -7.63 17.90
CA VAL A 50 2.96 -8.43 18.77
C VAL A 50 2.30 -8.75 20.11
N VAL A 51 1.67 -7.74 20.74
CA VAL A 51 1.19 -7.84 22.13
C VAL A 51 -0.21 -8.44 22.22
N LEU A 52 -1.14 -7.97 21.37
CA LEU A 52 -2.55 -8.35 21.52
C LEU A 52 -2.88 -9.70 20.90
N ARG A 53 -2.19 -10.11 19.83
CA ARG A 53 -2.29 -11.42 19.14
C ARG A 53 -3.74 -11.96 18.98
N ARG A 54 -4.71 -11.07 18.87
CA ARG A 54 -6.11 -11.48 18.64
C ARG A 54 -6.25 -11.92 17.20
N ARG A 55 -6.66 -13.18 17.00
CA ARG A 55 -7.09 -13.62 15.66
C ARG A 55 -8.57 -13.26 15.50
N PRO A 56 -8.93 -12.61 14.39
CA PRO A 56 -10.35 -12.44 14.07
C PRO A 56 -11.03 -13.80 14.08
N PRO A 57 -12.27 -13.89 14.58
CA PRO A 57 -13.01 -15.16 14.55
C PRO A 57 -13.15 -15.66 13.10
N ALA A 58 -13.02 -16.97 12.91
CA ALA A 58 -13.29 -17.58 11.62
C ALA A 58 -14.75 -17.30 11.24
N PRO A 59 -15.01 -16.85 10.01
CA PRO A 59 -16.38 -16.66 9.56
C PRO A 59 -17.11 -17.99 9.50
N SER A 60 -18.37 -18.00 9.92
CA SER A 60 -19.24 -19.16 9.80
C SER A 60 -20.34 -18.85 8.78
N CYS A 61 -20.04 -19.06 7.51
CA CYS A 61 -21.05 -19.02 6.45
C CYS A 61 -20.78 -20.13 5.43
N ALA A 62 -21.80 -20.48 4.66
CA ALA A 62 -21.60 -21.35 3.50
C ALA A 62 -20.66 -20.66 2.51
N ARG A 63 -19.72 -21.43 1.94
CA ARG A 63 -18.82 -20.90 0.93
C ARG A 63 -19.59 -20.46 -0.31
N PRO A 64 -19.45 -19.19 -0.73
CA PRO A 64 -20.15 -18.65 -1.90
C PRO A 64 -19.54 -19.19 -3.21
N ARG A 65 -20.23 -18.99 -4.32
CA ARG A 65 -19.68 -19.22 -5.66
C ARG A 65 -18.62 -18.18 -5.99
N VAL A 66 -17.48 -18.63 -6.45
CA VAL A 66 -16.28 -17.79 -6.67
C VAL A 66 -15.92 -17.75 -8.16
N ALA A 67 -15.53 -16.56 -8.62
CA ALA A 67 -14.72 -16.45 -9.83
C ALA A 67 -13.33 -15.93 -9.45
N VAL A 68 -12.29 -16.67 -9.83
CA VAL A 68 -10.92 -16.21 -9.70
C VAL A 68 -10.54 -15.49 -10.98
N LEU A 69 -10.15 -14.22 -10.85
CA LEU A 69 -9.76 -13.35 -11.96
C LEU A 69 -8.25 -13.14 -11.94
N VAL A 70 -7.58 -13.60 -12.99
CA VAL A 70 -6.12 -13.56 -13.14
C VAL A 70 -5.76 -12.64 -14.30
N PRO A 71 -5.35 -11.38 -14.04
CA PRO A 71 -4.77 -10.53 -15.08
C PRO A 71 -3.37 -11.04 -15.43
N ALA A 72 -3.06 -11.20 -16.71
CA ALA A 72 -1.78 -11.70 -17.21
C ALA A 72 -1.27 -10.85 -18.38
N HIS A 73 0.01 -10.51 -18.37
CA HIS A 73 0.70 -9.78 -19.43
C HIS A 73 2.09 -10.37 -19.66
N ASP A 74 2.25 -11.11 -20.77
CA ASP A 74 3.49 -11.82 -21.14
C ASP A 74 4.01 -12.74 -20.01
N GLU A 75 3.11 -13.57 -19.45
CA GLU A 75 3.42 -14.47 -18.34
C GLU A 75 3.63 -15.92 -18.81
N SER A 76 3.23 -16.31 -20.03
CA SER A 76 3.47 -17.61 -20.64
C SER A 76 3.46 -18.76 -19.62
N SER A 77 4.57 -19.50 -19.46
CA SER A 77 4.69 -20.61 -18.53
C SER A 77 4.65 -20.22 -17.04
N ASN A 78 4.87 -18.93 -16.69
CA ASN A 78 4.87 -18.49 -15.29
C ASN A 78 3.48 -18.65 -14.65
N CYS A 79 2.41 -18.49 -15.44
CA CYS A 79 1.04 -18.63 -14.93
C CYS A 79 0.62 -20.08 -14.61
N LEU A 80 1.36 -21.09 -15.06
CA LEU A 80 0.96 -22.50 -14.90
C LEU A 80 0.85 -22.93 -13.44
N SER A 81 1.79 -22.51 -12.59
CA SER A 81 1.77 -22.85 -11.17
C SER A 81 0.60 -22.20 -10.44
N THR A 82 0.30 -20.95 -10.78
CA THR A 82 -0.84 -20.20 -10.25
C THR A 82 -2.16 -20.85 -10.66
N ILE A 83 -2.31 -21.17 -11.95
CA ILE A 83 -3.49 -21.88 -12.48
C ILE A 83 -3.66 -23.24 -11.78
N GLY A 84 -2.58 -23.98 -11.57
CA GLY A 84 -2.59 -25.26 -10.86
C GLY A 84 -3.09 -25.14 -9.42
N ASP A 85 -2.53 -24.19 -8.66
CA ASP A 85 -2.93 -23.93 -7.27
C ASP A 85 -4.41 -23.51 -7.15
N ILE A 86 -4.87 -22.66 -8.08
CA ILE A 86 -6.27 -22.22 -8.13
C ILE A 86 -7.19 -23.40 -8.45
N LYS A 87 -6.91 -24.15 -9.51
CA LYS A 87 -7.74 -25.30 -9.95
C LYS A 87 -7.89 -26.35 -8.87
N GLY A 88 -6.84 -26.59 -8.07
CA GLY A 88 -6.89 -27.49 -6.94
C GLY A 88 -7.86 -27.09 -5.83
N GLN A 89 -8.31 -25.83 -5.82
CA GLN A 89 -9.21 -25.27 -4.80
C GLN A 89 -10.59 -24.86 -5.34
N LEU A 90 -10.84 -24.99 -6.67
CA LEU A 90 -12.14 -24.70 -7.24
C LEU A 90 -13.17 -25.75 -6.86
N ARG A 91 -14.38 -25.31 -6.61
CA ARG A 91 -15.57 -26.17 -6.37
C ARG A 91 -16.51 -26.13 -7.57
N PRO A 92 -17.43 -27.10 -7.70
CA PRO A 92 -18.45 -27.06 -8.75
C PRO A 92 -19.19 -25.74 -8.80
N GLY A 93 -19.24 -25.10 -9.95
CA GLY A 93 -19.83 -23.77 -10.16
C GLY A 93 -18.84 -22.60 -10.05
N ASP A 94 -17.62 -22.82 -9.55
CA ASP A 94 -16.59 -21.79 -9.56
C ASP A 94 -15.98 -21.62 -10.96
N ARG A 95 -15.42 -20.43 -11.22
CA ARG A 95 -14.77 -20.10 -12.48
C ARG A 95 -13.33 -19.64 -12.26
N LEU A 96 -12.45 -19.98 -13.19
CA LEU A 96 -11.11 -19.40 -13.31
C LEU A 96 -11.02 -18.66 -14.63
N LEU A 97 -10.97 -17.34 -14.59
CA LEU A 97 -10.86 -16.46 -15.74
C LEU A 97 -9.47 -15.83 -15.79
N VAL A 98 -8.73 -16.07 -16.87
CA VAL A 98 -7.47 -15.39 -17.18
C VAL A 98 -7.75 -14.30 -18.22
N VAL A 99 -7.35 -13.08 -17.93
CA VAL A 99 -7.38 -11.97 -18.89
C VAL A 99 -5.97 -11.77 -19.44
N ALA A 100 -5.74 -12.24 -20.66
CA ALA A 100 -4.50 -12.01 -21.40
C ALA A 100 -4.51 -10.57 -21.96
N ASP A 101 -3.90 -9.63 -21.23
CA ASP A 101 -3.95 -8.20 -21.52
C ASP A 101 -2.75 -7.73 -22.31
N ASN A 102 -2.97 -7.34 -23.57
CA ASN A 102 -1.93 -6.84 -24.48
C ASN A 102 -0.71 -7.79 -24.60
N CYS A 103 -0.93 -9.09 -24.49
CA CYS A 103 0.14 -10.08 -24.60
C CYS A 103 0.73 -10.14 -26.01
N THR A 104 2.05 -10.31 -26.07
CA THR A 104 2.83 -10.51 -27.29
C THR A 104 3.34 -11.94 -27.43
N ASP A 105 3.27 -12.72 -26.35
CA ASP A 105 3.65 -14.13 -26.26
C ASP A 105 2.46 -15.09 -26.31
N ASP A 106 2.67 -16.34 -25.95
CA ASP A 106 1.68 -17.43 -25.98
C ASP A 106 0.88 -17.57 -24.65
N THR A 107 0.89 -16.55 -23.78
CA THR A 107 0.19 -16.55 -22.46
C THR A 107 -1.25 -17.06 -22.57
N ALA A 108 -2.03 -16.57 -23.53
CA ALA A 108 -3.43 -16.98 -23.70
C ALA A 108 -3.57 -18.46 -24.04
N ALA A 109 -2.75 -18.96 -24.97
CA ALA A 109 -2.77 -20.37 -25.38
C ALA A 109 -2.35 -21.31 -24.25
N VAL A 110 -1.31 -20.94 -23.50
CA VAL A 110 -0.79 -21.70 -22.35
C VAL A 110 -1.83 -21.76 -21.23
N ALA A 111 -2.47 -20.64 -20.89
CA ALA A 111 -3.51 -20.60 -19.86
C ALA A 111 -4.74 -21.43 -20.25
N ALA A 112 -5.18 -21.36 -21.52
CA ALA A 112 -6.28 -22.16 -22.03
C ALA A 112 -5.97 -23.66 -22.01
N ALA A 113 -4.75 -24.05 -22.43
CA ALA A 113 -4.29 -25.45 -22.38
C ALA A 113 -4.22 -25.98 -20.94
N ALA A 114 -3.93 -25.11 -19.96
CA ALA A 114 -3.97 -25.43 -18.53
C ALA A 114 -5.41 -25.56 -17.98
N GLY A 115 -6.44 -25.25 -18.80
CA GLY A 115 -7.86 -25.41 -18.48
C GLY A 115 -8.47 -24.22 -17.76
N ALA A 116 -7.93 -23.03 -17.94
CA ALA A 116 -8.57 -21.78 -17.57
C ALA A 116 -9.53 -21.32 -18.67
N GLU A 117 -10.59 -20.57 -18.29
CA GLU A 117 -11.31 -19.73 -19.21
C GLU A 117 -10.41 -18.52 -19.56
N VAL A 118 -10.27 -18.19 -20.84
CA VAL A 118 -9.36 -17.13 -21.28
C VAL A 118 -10.08 -16.11 -22.14
N VAL A 119 -9.84 -14.83 -21.84
CA VAL A 119 -10.24 -13.73 -22.69
C VAL A 119 -9.03 -12.86 -23.03
N GLU A 120 -8.91 -12.48 -24.29
CA GLU A 120 -7.84 -11.59 -24.75
C GLU A 120 -8.33 -10.16 -24.82
N ARG A 121 -7.58 -9.24 -24.24
CA ARG A 121 -7.77 -7.82 -24.35
C ARG A 121 -6.61 -7.19 -25.11
N ARG A 122 -6.91 -6.46 -26.17
CA ARG A 122 -5.92 -5.73 -26.98
C ARG A 122 -6.29 -4.27 -27.07
N ASP A 123 -5.66 -3.45 -26.25
CA ASP A 123 -5.86 -1.99 -26.21
C ASP A 123 -4.56 -1.30 -25.80
N PRO A 124 -3.69 -0.95 -26.76
CA PRO A 124 -2.39 -0.35 -26.47
C PRO A 124 -2.47 1.09 -25.91
N GLN A 125 -3.66 1.70 -25.92
CA GLN A 125 -3.87 3.05 -25.36
C GLN A 125 -4.23 2.98 -23.87
N ARG A 126 -4.77 1.87 -23.38
CA ARG A 126 -5.19 1.66 -22.00
C ARG A 126 -4.43 0.48 -21.40
N ILE A 127 -3.20 0.75 -20.97
CA ILE A 127 -2.30 -0.25 -20.39
C ILE A 127 -2.39 -0.20 -18.88
N GLY A 128 -2.50 -1.36 -18.23
CA GLY A 128 -2.47 -1.49 -16.77
C GLY A 128 -3.46 -2.52 -16.23
N LYS A 129 -3.13 -3.05 -15.08
CA LYS A 129 -3.87 -4.12 -14.41
C LYS A 129 -5.34 -3.74 -14.15
N GLY A 130 -5.61 -2.49 -13.78
CA GLY A 130 -6.98 -2.02 -13.57
C GLY A 130 -7.88 -2.21 -14.78
N TYR A 131 -7.38 -1.95 -15.98
CA TYR A 131 -8.14 -2.17 -17.21
C TYR A 131 -8.39 -3.65 -17.52
N ALA A 132 -7.42 -4.51 -17.21
CA ALA A 132 -7.58 -5.96 -17.34
C ALA A 132 -8.64 -6.49 -16.36
N LEU A 133 -8.63 -5.98 -15.12
CA LEU A 133 -9.63 -6.35 -14.10
C LEU A 133 -11.03 -5.91 -14.51
N ASP A 134 -11.19 -4.67 -14.97
CA ASP A 134 -12.48 -4.13 -15.45
C ASP A 134 -13.03 -4.97 -16.62
N PHE A 135 -12.17 -5.29 -17.58
CA PHE A 135 -12.54 -6.14 -18.71
C PHE A 135 -12.99 -7.54 -18.28
N GLY A 136 -12.27 -8.15 -17.33
CA GLY A 136 -12.61 -9.44 -16.75
C GLY A 136 -13.94 -9.41 -15.99
N LEU A 137 -14.21 -8.36 -15.20
CA LEU A 137 -15.49 -8.19 -14.50
C LEU A 137 -16.64 -8.05 -15.49
N ALA A 138 -16.46 -7.27 -16.56
CA ALA A 138 -17.49 -7.14 -17.61
C ALA A 138 -17.81 -8.50 -18.27
N HIS A 139 -16.78 -9.35 -18.47
CA HIS A 139 -16.97 -10.71 -18.99
C HIS A 139 -17.73 -11.61 -18.01
N LEU A 140 -17.42 -11.52 -16.71
CA LEU A 140 -18.07 -12.29 -15.67
C LEU A 140 -19.54 -11.91 -15.43
N GLN A 141 -19.97 -10.73 -15.89
CA GLN A 141 -21.32 -10.22 -15.64
C GLN A 141 -22.44 -11.09 -16.21
N ALA A 142 -22.17 -11.83 -17.29
CA ALA A 142 -23.15 -12.73 -17.93
C ALA A 142 -23.54 -13.92 -17.02
N ASP A 143 -22.63 -14.36 -16.15
CA ASP A 143 -22.83 -15.39 -15.13
C ASP A 143 -22.06 -14.98 -13.87
N ALA A 144 -22.62 -14.00 -13.17
CA ALA A 144 -21.97 -13.31 -12.07
C ALA A 144 -21.78 -14.23 -10.86
N PRO A 145 -20.54 -14.27 -10.28
CA PRO A 145 -20.28 -14.98 -9.03
C PRO A 145 -20.81 -14.21 -7.82
N ASP A 146 -20.77 -14.82 -6.63
CA ASP A 146 -21.02 -14.08 -5.39
C ASP A 146 -19.79 -13.26 -4.96
N VAL A 147 -18.59 -13.83 -5.20
CA VAL A 147 -17.29 -13.25 -4.83
C VAL A 147 -16.31 -13.38 -6.00
N VAL A 148 -15.60 -12.28 -6.29
CA VAL A 148 -14.46 -12.30 -7.21
C VAL A 148 -13.17 -12.28 -6.40
N VAL A 149 -12.25 -13.21 -6.69
CA VAL A 149 -10.91 -13.25 -6.09
C VAL A 149 -9.89 -12.87 -7.14
N VAL A 150 -9.16 -11.78 -6.92
CA VAL A 150 -8.08 -11.32 -7.84
C VAL A 150 -6.76 -11.94 -7.39
N VAL A 151 -6.07 -12.61 -8.32
CA VAL A 151 -4.76 -13.24 -8.11
C VAL A 151 -3.85 -12.91 -9.27
N ASP A 152 -2.62 -12.47 -9.01
CA ASP A 152 -1.63 -12.22 -10.07
C ASP A 152 -1.11 -13.52 -10.66
N ALA A 153 -0.76 -13.49 -11.94
CA ALA A 153 -0.41 -14.67 -12.73
C ALA A 153 0.88 -15.39 -12.26
N ASP A 154 1.73 -14.72 -11.51
CA ASP A 154 3.02 -15.22 -10.99
C ASP A 154 2.96 -15.60 -9.48
N CYS A 155 1.77 -15.70 -8.92
CA CYS A 155 1.57 -15.96 -7.49
C CYS A 155 1.32 -17.44 -7.19
N ARG A 156 1.62 -17.84 -5.95
CA ARG A 156 1.30 -19.16 -5.39
C ARG A 156 0.27 -19.01 -4.29
N LEU A 157 -0.73 -19.88 -4.27
CA LEU A 157 -1.77 -19.92 -3.27
C LEU A 157 -1.53 -21.08 -2.29
N ALA A 158 -1.56 -20.78 -1.00
CA ALA A 158 -1.60 -21.85 0.01
C ALA A 158 -2.93 -22.61 -0.05
N GLU A 159 -2.93 -23.83 0.50
CA GLU A 159 -4.14 -24.64 0.65
C GLU A 159 -5.24 -23.85 1.38
N ASP A 160 -6.49 -24.06 0.98
CA ASP A 160 -7.68 -23.39 1.54
C ASP A 160 -7.71 -21.85 1.41
N ALA A 161 -6.76 -21.23 0.70
CA ALA A 161 -6.72 -19.76 0.60
C ALA A 161 -7.99 -19.18 -0.04
N LEU A 162 -8.50 -19.82 -1.10
CA LEU A 162 -9.73 -19.39 -1.77
C LEU A 162 -10.95 -19.52 -0.85
N ASP A 163 -11.06 -20.62 -0.14
CA ASP A 163 -12.19 -20.85 0.77
C ASP A 163 -12.22 -19.82 1.89
N ARG A 164 -11.07 -19.57 2.54
CA ARG A 164 -10.95 -18.58 3.61
C ARG A 164 -11.28 -17.16 3.17
N LEU A 165 -10.80 -16.79 1.98
CA LEU A 165 -11.10 -15.48 1.39
C LEU A 165 -12.58 -15.34 1.07
N ALA A 166 -13.15 -16.33 0.38
CA ALA A 166 -14.53 -16.31 -0.06
C ALA A 166 -15.53 -16.30 1.12
N GLU A 167 -15.35 -17.18 2.10
CA GLU A 167 -16.19 -17.26 3.29
C GLU A 167 -16.14 -15.96 4.10
N ARG A 168 -14.93 -15.39 4.33
CA ARG A 168 -14.82 -14.13 5.06
C ARG A 168 -15.44 -12.97 4.29
N CYS A 169 -15.26 -12.93 2.96
CA CYS A 169 -15.85 -11.91 2.11
C CYS A 169 -17.39 -11.98 2.15
N ALA A 170 -17.98 -13.17 1.98
CA ALA A 170 -19.43 -13.39 2.03
C ALA A 170 -20.02 -13.09 3.42
N ALA A 171 -19.37 -13.57 4.48
CA ALA A 171 -19.86 -13.37 5.86
C ALA A 171 -19.89 -11.90 6.27
N THR A 172 -18.99 -11.07 5.72
CA THR A 172 -18.88 -9.66 6.11
C THR A 172 -19.47 -8.68 5.10
N GLY A 173 -19.70 -9.12 3.85
CA GLY A 173 -20.06 -8.24 2.73
C GLY A 173 -18.99 -7.19 2.41
N ARG A 174 -17.74 -7.42 2.86
CA ARG A 174 -16.62 -6.49 2.71
C ARG A 174 -15.49 -7.12 1.90
N PRO A 175 -14.69 -6.30 1.19
CA PRO A 175 -13.46 -6.77 0.57
C PRO A 175 -12.53 -7.41 1.60
N VAL A 176 -11.77 -8.42 1.18
CA VAL A 176 -10.84 -9.15 2.04
C VAL A 176 -9.48 -9.25 1.35
N GLN A 177 -8.42 -8.94 2.08
CA GLN A 177 -7.04 -9.07 1.65
C GLN A 177 -6.38 -10.28 2.30
N ALA A 178 -5.82 -11.18 1.50
CA ALA A 178 -4.97 -12.27 1.95
C ALA A 178 -3.64 -11.75 2.53
N LEU A 179 -2.97 -12.58 3.30
CA LEU A 179 -1.55 -12.39 3.63
C LEU A 179 -0.71 -12.59 2.37
N TYR A 180 -0.20 -11.48 1.83
CA TYR A 180 0.66 -11.50 0.64
C TYR A 180 2.12 -11.31 1.00
N LEU A 181 2.95 -12.33 0.77
CA LEU A 181 4.39 -12.30 1.03
C LEU A 181 5.18 -12.50 -0.26
N MET A 182 6.30 -11.77 -0.35
CA MET A 182 7.30 -12.00 -1.40
C MET A 182 8.55 -12.60 -0.78
N HIS A 183 9.11 -13.60 -1.44
CA HIS A 183 10.31 -14.30 -0.99
C HIS A 183 11.52 -13.92 -1.86
N ALA A 184 12.64 -13.69 -1.18
CA ALA A 184 13.92 -13.56 -1.86
C ALA A 184 14.35 -14.93 -2.40
N PRO A 185 14.91 -15.00 -3.62
CA PRO A 185 15.51 -16.24 -4.11
C PRO A 185 16.58 -16.77 -3.17
N ASP A 186 16.78 -18.10 -3.18
CA ASP A 186 17.84 -18.72 -2.40
C ASP A 186 19.20 -18.09 -2.70
N HIS A 187 20.08 -18.02 -1.70
CA HIS A 187 21.39 -17.36 -1.77
C HIS A 187 21.38 -15.84 -2.08
N SER A 188 20.26 -15.18 -1.80
CA SER A 188 20.14 -13.72 -1.96
C SER A 188 21.09 -12.96 -1.04
N ASP A 189 21.54 -11.81 -1.54
CA ASP A 189 22.33 -10.85 -0.77
C ASP A 189 21.52 -10.19 0.38
N ILE A 190 22.21 -9.44 1.23
CA ILE A 190 21.62 -8.76 2.38
C ILE A 190 20.52 -7.77 1.95
N THR A 191 20.66 -7.13 0.79
CA THR A 191 19.71 -6.13 0.29
C THR A 191 18.36 -6.74 0.00
N ARG A 192 18.33 -7.93 -0.62
CA ARG A 192 17.09 -8.68 -0.90
C ARG A 192 16.43 -9.19 0.37
N ARG A 193 17.23 -9.68 1.34
CA ARG A 193 16.72 -10.10 2.66
C ARG A 193 16.11 -8.93 3.43
N VAL A 194 16.72 -7.75 3.37
CA VAL A 194 16.14 -6.53 3.95
C VAL A 194 14.85 -6.14 3.25
N ALA A 195 14.77 -6.30 1.92
CA ALA A 195 13.53 -6.05 1.18
C ALA A 195 12.42 -7.04 1.56
N GLU A 196 12.73 -8.33 1.71
CA GLU A 196 11.80 -9.36 2.19
C GLU A 196 11.28 -9.03 3.59
N PHE A 197 12.17 -8.65 4.51
CA PHE A 197 11.78 -8.22 5.85
C PHE A 197 10.87 -6.97 5.82
N ALA A 198 11.21 -5.96 5.01
CA ALA A 198 10.39 -4.77 4.86
C ALA A 198 9.01 -5.09 4.28
N TRP A 199 8.94 -6.07 3.37
CA TRP A 199 7.70 -6.58 2.80
C TRP A 199 6.84 -7.29 3.86
N CYS A 200 7.46 -8.14 4.69
CA CYS A 200 6.81 -8.79 5.82
C CYS A 200 6.21 -7.75 6.79
N VAL A 201 6.99 -6.73 7.18
CA VAL A 201 6.48 -5.65 8.04
C VAL A 201 5.28 -4.96 7.41
N LYS A 202 5.35 -4.62 6.12
CA LYS A 202 4.29 -3.92 5.40
C LYS A 202 3.02 -4.78 5.25
N ASN A 203 3.17 -6.04 4.85
CA ASN A 203 2.04 -6.87 4.37
C ASN A 203 1.55 -7.90 5.38
N GLU A 204 2.29 -8.15 6.47
CA GLU A 204 1.87 -9.04 7.56
C GLU A 204 1.69 -8.28 8.87
N VAL A 205 2.76 -7.65 9.37
CA VAL A 205 2.76 -7.09 10.72
C VAL A 205 1.79 -5.92 10.87
N ARG A 206 1.83 -4.97 9.95
CA ARG A 206 0.94 -3.79 9.97
C ARG A 206 -0.54 -4.18 9.83
N PRO A 207 -0.97 -4.90 8.78
CA PRO A 207 -2.38 -5.27 8.63
C PRO A 207 -2.87 -6.21 9.74
N LEU A 208 -1.99 -7.04 10.32
CA LEU A 208 -2.33 -7.85 11.50
C LEU A 208 -2.60 -6.97 12.72
N GLY A 209 -1.79 -5.95 12.95
CA GLY A 209 -1.99 -4.97 14.01
C GLY A 209 -3.31 -4.22 13.85
N LEU A 210 -3.60 -3.72 12.65
CA LEU A 210 -4.86 -3.06 12.33
C LEU A 210 -6.06 -3.99 12.55
N ALA A 211 -6.01 -5.22 12.03
CA ALA A 211 -7.07 -6.21 12.20
C ALA A 211 -7.31 -6.56 13.68
N THR A 212 -6.25 -6.67 14.47
CA THR A 212 -6.31 -6.91 15.92
C THR A 212 -7.05 -5.80 16.66
N LEU A 213 -6.90 -4.56 16.19
CA LEU A 213 -7.59 -3.37 16.72
C LEU A 213 -9.00 -3.18 16.11
N GLY A 214 -9.42 -4.02 15.17
CA GLY A 214 -10.70 -3.92 14.47
C GLY A 214 -10.74 -2.89 13.34
N PHE A 215 -9.57 -2.48 12.83
CA PHE A 215 -9.43 -1.53 11.73
C PHE A 215 -9.23 -2.21 10.38
N PRO A 216 -9.58 -1.53 9.27
CA PRO A 216 -9.35 -2.01 7.92
C PRO A 216 -7.86 -2.02 7.57
N CYS A 217 -7.50 -2.80 6.54
CA CYS A 217 -6.18 -2.79 5.93
C CYS A 217 -6.21 -2.17 4.52
N GLN A 218 -5.03 -1.95 3.93
CA GLN A 218 -4.90 -1.65 2.50
C GLN A 218 -5.06 -2.93 1.66
N LEU A 219 -5.50 -2.80 0.41
CA LEU A 219 -5.36 -3.86 -0.59
C LEU A 219 -3.92 -3.89 -1.12
N MET A 220 -3.46 -5.06 -1.56
CA MET A 220 -2.04 -5.33 -1.85
C MET A 220 -1.81 -5.91 -3.26
N GLY A 221 -2.78 -5.78 -4.14
CA GLY A 221 -2.70 -6.18 -5.54
C GLY A 221 -3.14 -7.61 -5.81
N THR A 222 -2.75 -8.58 -5.00
CA THR A 222 -3.06 -10.01 -5.19
C THR A 222 -3.69 -10.60 -3.94
N GLY A 223 -4.42 -11.72 -4.08
CA GLY A 223 -5.17 -12.32 -2.97
C GLY A 223 -6.28 -11.40 -2.44
N MET A 224 -6.94 -10.67 -3.31
CA MET A 224 -8.04 -9.76 -2.97
C MET A 224 -9.38 -10.40 -3.28
N ALA A 225 -10.23 -10.64 -2.29
CA ALA A 225 -11.60 -11.07 -2.49
C ALA A 225 -12.55 -9.87 -2.40
N LEU A 226 -13.40 -9.71 -3.38
CA LEU A 226 -14.36 -8.62 -3.51
C LEU A 226 -15.76 -9.21 -3.58
N PRO A 227 -16.74 -8.74 -2.77
CA PRO A 227 -18.15 -9.05 -3.02
C PRO A 227 -18.52 -8.57 -4.43
N TRP A 228 -19.26 -9.34 -5.18
CA TRP A 228 -19.63 -8.99 -6.56
C TRP A 228 -20.24 -7.60 -6.67
N ASP A 229 -21.22 -7.29 -5.84
CA ASP A 229 -21.87 -5.99 -5.79
C ASP A 229 -20.91 -4.87 -5.35
N GLY A 230 -19.90 -5.17 -4.52
CA GLY A 230 -18.85 -4.24 -4.13
C GLY A 230 -17.91 -3.89 -5.28
N ALA A 231 -17.53 -4.89 -6.09
CA ALA A 231 -16.68 -4.69 -7.27
C ALA A 231 -17.37 -3.80 -8.33
N GLN A 232 -18.71 -3.83 -8.41
CA GLN A 232 -19.51 -3.00 -9.31
C GLN A 232 -19.68 -1.55 -8.83
N CYS A 233 -19.37 -1.24 -7.57
CA CYS A 233 -19.53 0.11 -6.99
C CYS A 233 -18.33 1.03 -7.22
N VAL A 234 -17.24 0.54 -7.80
CA VAL A 234 -15.97 1.28 -7.96
C VAL A 234 -15.47 1.18 -9.39
N ASP A 235 -14.75 2.20 -9.82
CA ASP A 235 -14.12 2.23 -11.13
C ASP A 235 -12.75 1.55 -11.07
N LEU A 236 -12.63 0.39 -11.73
CA LEU A 236 -11.37 -0.35 -11.85
C LEU A 236 -10.58 0.04 -13.08
N ALA A 237 -11.23 0.65 -14.10
CA ALA A 237 -10.62 1.05 -15.36
C ALA A 237 -9.67 2.26 -15.19
N THR A 238 -8.71 2.15 -14.30
CA THR A 238 -7.75 3.20 -13.98
C THR A 238 -6.33 2.80 -14.37
N GLY A 239 -5.56 3.74 -14.90
CA GLY A 239 -4.12 3.57 -15.20
C GLY A 239 -3.21 3.90 -14.01
N HIS A 240 -3.72 3.85 -12.77
CA HIS A 240 -2.88 4.09 -11.59
C HIS A 240 -1.87 2.96 -11.40
N ILE A 241 -0.64 3.32 -11.06
CA ILE A 241 0.46 2.36 -10.82
C ILE A 241 0.20 1.51 -9.55
N VAL A 242 -0.55 2.06 -8.60
CA VAL A 242 -0.95 1.44 -7.33
C VAL A 242 -2.48 1.40 -7.28
N GLU A 243 -3.06 0.74 -8.28
CA GLU A 243 -4.51 0.60 -8.45
C GLU A 243 -5.18 -0.10 -7.27
N ASP A 244 -4.46 -1.00 -6.63
CA ASP A 244 -4.90 -1.75 -5.45
C ASP A 244 -5.14 -0.85 -4.23
N LEU A 245 -4.17 0.02 -3.92
CA LEU A 245 -4.33 0.99 -2.83
C LEU A 245 -5.50 1.95 -3.11
N LYS A 246 -5.60 2.42 -4.36
CA LYS A 246 -6.70 3.29 -4.76
C LYS A 246 -8.05 2.55 -4.65
N LEU A 247 -8.12 1.32 -5.14
CA LEU A 247 -9.30 0.47 -5.02
C LEU A 247 -9.74 0.30 -3.56
N GLY A 248 -8.80 0.00 -2.66
CA GLY A 248 -9.07 -0.11 -1.23
C GLY A 248 -9.68 1.17 -0.64
N VAL A 249 -9.15 2.33 -1.01
CA VAL A 249 -9.69 3.64 -0.60
C VAL A 249 -11.09 3.88 -1.16
N ASP A 250 -11.31 3.61 -2.45
CA ASP A 250 -12.60 3.83 -3.11
C ASP A 250 -13.69 2.94 -2.47
N LEU A 251 -13.38 1.67 -2.19
CA LEU A 251 -14.27 0.75 -1.47
C LEU A 251 -14.57 1.24 -0.05
N ALA A 252 -13.58 1.77 0.66
CA ALA A 252 -13.80 2.34 1.98
C ALA A 252 -14.71 3.59 1.95
N LEU A 253 -14.61 4.42 0.92
CA LEU A 253 -15.46 5.60 0.73
C LEU A 253 -16.93 5.24 0.48
N VAL A 254 -17.21 4.07 -0.10
CA VAL A 254 -18.56 3.50 -0.25
C VAL A 254 -18.95 2.60 0.94
N ARG A 255 -18.30 2.76 2.09
CA ARG A 255 -18.55 2.04 3.36
C ARG A 255 -18.26 0.55 3.32
N ARG A 256 -17.34 0.13 2.47
CA ARG A 256 -16.84 -1.25 2.38
C ARG A 256 -15.31 -1.30 2.56
N PRO A 257 -14.77 -0.82 3.69
CA PRO A 257 -13.32 -0.84 3.91
C PRO A 257 -12.79 -2.29 3.98
N PRO A 258 -11.63 -2.59 3.37
CA PRO A 258 -11.11 -3.96 3.29
C PRO A 258 -10.71 -4.54 4.64
N LEU A 259 -10.84 -5.87 4.78
CA LEU A 259 -10.46 -6.65 5.95
C LEU A 259 -9.23 -7.49 5.65
N PHE A 260 -8.37 -7.68 6.65
CA PHE A 260 -7.23 -8.59 6.55
C PHE A 260 -7.62 -10.03 6.93
N CYS A 261 -7.17 -11.01 6.13
CA CYS A 261 -7.33 -12.44 6.35
C CYS A 261 -5.96 -13.13 6.42
N PRO A 262 -5.31 -13.16 7.59
CA PRO A 262 -3.97 -13.72 7.72
C PRO A 262 -3.93 -15.25 7.50
N GLU A 263 -5.08 -15.93 7.56
CA GLU A 263 -5.23 -17.35 7.33
C GLU A 263 -5.15 -17.73 5.85
N ALA A 264 -5.54 -16.83 4.95
CA ALA A 264 -5.37 -16.99 3.52
C ALA A 264 -4.00 -16.45 3.09
N ARG A 265 -3.15 -17.31 2.55
CA ARG A 265 -1.78 -16.94 2.19
C ARG A 265 -1.57 -16.98 0.69
N VAL A 266 -0.99 -15.91 0.16
CA VAL A 266 -0.53 -15.79 -1.22
C VAL A 266 0.94 -15.41 -1.20
N THR A 267 1.74 -15.99 -2.07
CA THR A 267 3.19 -15.71 -2.13
C THR A 267 3.64 -15.49 -3.56
N SER A 268 4.68 -14.68 -3.74
CA SER A 268 5.41 -14.57 -5.01
C SER A 268 6.91 -14.44 -4.75
N ALA A 269 7.72 -14.47 -5.79
CA ALA A 269 9.15 -14.27 -5.70
C ALA A 269 9.52 -12.85 -6.16
N PHE A 270 10.56 -12.27 -5.56
CA PHE A 270 11.15 -11.06 -6.14
C PHE A 270 11.75 -11.39 -7.52
N PRO A 271 11.71 -10.44 -8.48
CA PRO A 271 12.34 -10.62 -9.78
C PRO A 271 13.80 -11.07 -9.65
N ALA A 272 14.22 -12.00 -10.51
CA ALA A 272 15.59 -12.53 -10.49
C ALA A 272 16.65 -11.45 -10.78
N SER A 273 16.33 -10.47 -11.64
CA SER A 273 17.27 -9.39 -11.98
C SER A 273 17.15 -8.19 -11.03
N ASP A 274 18.30 -7.66 -10.61
CA ASP A 274 18.37 -6.46 -9.77
C ASP A 274 17.79 -5.21 -10.44
N ALA A 275 17.93 -5.10 -11.76
CA ALA A 275 17.38 -3.99 -12.53
C ALA A 275 15.84 -4.03 -12.52
N ALA A 276 15.22 -5.21 -12.71
CA ALA A 276 13.78 -5.37 -12.64
C ALA A 276 13.25 -5.10 -11.23
N THR A 277 13.92 -5.63 -10.19
CA THR A 277 13.56 -5.39 -8.78
C THR A 277 13.61 -3.89 -8.44
N LYS A 278 14.66 -3.17 -8.85
CA LYS A 278 14.79 -1.72 -8.63
C LYS A 278 13.71 -0.93 -9.37
N SER A 279 13.44 -1.28 -10.63
CA SER A 279 12.41 -0.62 -11.44
C SER A 279 11.02 -0.82 -10.86
N GLN A 280 10.67 -2.06 -10.50
CA GLN A 280 9.38 -2.40 -9.88
C GLN A 280 9.19 -1.66 -8.55
N ARG A 281 10.21 -1.68 -7.68
CA ARG A 281 10.19 -0.98 -6.40
C ARG A 281 10.03 0.52 -6.57
N ALA A 282 10.78 1.14 -7.49
CA ALA A 282 10.67 2.58 -7.75
C ALA A 282 9.26 2.97 -8.20
N ARG A 283 8.62 2.17 -9.06
CA ARG A 283 7.23 2.40 -9.49
C ARG A 283 6.27 2.34 -8.30
N TRP A 284 6.37 1.32 -7.44
CA TRP A 284 5.50 1.19 -6.27
C TRP A 284 5.70 2.32 -5.26
N GLU A 285 6.96 2.68 -4.98
CA GLU A 285 7.28 3.78 -4.06
C GLU A 285 6.76 5.13 -4.60
N GLN A 286 6.95 5.41 -5.89
CA GLN A 286 6.42 6.62 -6.52
C GLN A 286 4.89 6.66 -6.52
N GLY A 287 4.25 5.54 -6.86
CA GLY A 287 2.80 5.43 -6.82
C GLY A 287 2.24 5.67 -5.42
N HIS A 288 2.83 5.03 -4.40
CA HIS A 288 2.43 5.21 -3.01
C HIS A 288 2.64 6.65 -2.52
N LEU A 289 3.81 7.26 -2.79
CA LEU A 289 4.06 8.67 -2.47
C LEU A 289 3.04 9.60 -3.13
N GLY A 290 2.67 9.31 -4.39
CA GLY A 290 1.61 10.03 -5.08
C GLY A 290 0.28 10.01 -4.31
N LEU A 291 -0.13 8.84 -3.78
CA LEU A 291 -1.35 8.70 -2.97
C LEU A 291 -1.22 9.37 -1.59
N ILE A 292 -0.06 9.33 -0.96
CA ILE A 292 0.19 10.02 0.33
C ILE A 292 -0.10 11.52 0.19
N PHE A 293 0.36 12.16 -0.89
CA PHE A 293 0.17 13.60 -1.06
C PHE A 293 -1.18 13.98 -1.69
N SER A 294 -1.74 13.15 -2.55
CA SER A 294 -2.98 13.46 -3.27
C SER A 294 -4.24 12.95 -2.56
N THR A 295 -4.18 11.75 -1.99
CA THR A 295 -5.35 11.01 -1.52
C THR A 295 -5.47 11.00 0.00
N ALA A 296 -4.38 10.75 0.73
CA ALA A 296 -4.44 10.61 2.19
C ALA A 296 -4.97 11.88 2.90
N PRO A 297 -4.60 13.13 2.54
CA PRO A 297 -5.15 14.32 3.20
C PRO A 297 -6.65 14.49 2.94
N ARG A 298 -7.11 14.20 1.71
CA ARG A 298 -8.53 14.29 1.35
C ARG A 298 -9.35 13.22 2.04
N LEU A 299 -8.79 12.00 2.15
CA LEU A 299 -9.41 10.89 2.87
C LEU A 299 -9.54 11.22 4.35
N LEU A 300 -8.48 11.73 4.97
CA LEU A 300 -8.46 12.14 6.38
C LEU A 300 -9.49 13.25 6.65
N LEU A 301 -9.55 14.27 5.81
CA LEU A 301 -10.54 15.34 5.95
C LEU A 301 -11.98 14.78 5.88
N ARG A 302 -12.26 13.94 4.89
CA ARG A 302 -13.59 13.29 4.76
C ARG A 302 -13.90 12.40 5.96
N ALA A 303 -12.90 11.67 6.46
CA ALA A 303 -13.04 10.80 7.63
C ALA A 303 -13.37 11.58 8.91
N ILE A 304 -12.70 12.72 9.13
CA ILE A 304 -12.97 13.63 10.25
C ILE A 304 -14.40 14.19 10.16
N VAL A 305 -14.79 14.71 8.98
CA VAL A 305 -16.15 15.27 8.75
C VAL A 305 -17.23 14.19 8.97
N ARG A 306 -16.98 12.97 8.53
CA ARG A 306 -17.90 11.83 8.71
C ARG A 306 -17.85 11.21 10.11
N ARG A 307 -16.88 11.60 10.94
CA ARG A 307 -16.56 10.97 12.24
C ARG A 307 -16.37 9.46 12.12
N ASP A 308 -15.73 9.04 11.03
CA ASP A 308 -15.52 7.63 10.70
C ASP A 308 -14.09 7.22 11.09
N LEU A 309 -13.98 6.52 12.22
CA LEU A 309 -12.69 6.08 12.75
C LEU A 309 -11.98 5.07 11.84
N GLN A 310 -12.73 4.24 11.11
CA GLN A 310 -12.13 3.28 10.17
C GLN A 310 -11.45 4.01 9.01
N LEU A 311 -12.10 5.04 8.46
CA LEU A 311 -11.49 5.89 7.43
C LEU A 311 -10.31 6.72 7.96
N ILE A 312 -10.37 7.18 9.22
CA ILE A 312 -9.23 7.88 9.85
C ILE A 312 -8.02 6.97 9.91
N MET A 313 -8.18 5.75 10.43
CA MET A 313 -7.07 4.80 10.55
C MET A 313 -6.53 4.37 9.17
N MET A 314 -7.41 4.18 8.19
CA MET A 314 -6.98 3.88 6.82
C MET A 314 -6.19 5.04 6.18
N ALA A 315 -6.59 6.29 6.44
CA ALA A 315 -5.86 7.47 5.97
C ALA A 315 -4.48 7.60 6.64
N LEU A 316 -4.40 7.32 7.93
CA LEU A 316 -3.15 7.33 8.70
C LEU A 316 -2.21 6.20 8.26
N ASP A 317 -2.73 4.98 8.07
CA ASP A 317 -1.97 3.85 7.55
C ASP A 317 -1.45 4.13 6.12
N LEU A 318 -2.29 4.68 5.24
CA LEU A 318 -1.88 5.10 3.89
C LEU A 318 -0.78 6.17 3.92
N ALA A 319 -0.79 7.06 4.92
CA ALA A 319 0.19 8.12 5.08
C ALA A 319 1.56 7.65 5.61
N VAL A 320 1.68 6.38 6.06
CA VAL A 320 2.98 5.81 6.45
C VAL A 320 3.80 5.54 5.19
N PRO A 321 4.90 6.27 4.95
CA PRO A 321 5.68 6.11 3.74
C PRO A 321 6.47 4.79 3.74
N PRO A 322 7.02 4.35 2.59
CA PRO A 322 7.93 3.22 2.51
C PRO A 322 9.06 3.34 3.54
N LEU A 323 9.38 2.27 4.28
CA LEU A 323 10.27 2.28 5.46
C LEU A 323 11.65 2.93 5.22
N VAL A 324 12.16 2.86 4.00
CA VAL A 324 13.47 3.46 3.65
C VAL A 324 13.44 4.99 3.74
N LEU A 325 12.34 5.61 3.32
CA LEU A 325 12.23 7.08 3.32
C LEU A 325 12.27 7.70 4.72
N PRO A 326 11.52 7.21 5.74
CA PRO A 326 11.64 7.72 7.11
C PRO A 326 13.04 7.57 7.67
N ILE A 327 13.73 6.47 7.40
CA ILE A 327 15.11 6.25 7.86
C ILE A 327 16.05 7.29 7.24
N LEU A 328 15.97 7.51 5.92
CA LEU A 328 16.79 8.50 5.22
C LEU A 328 16.52 9.92 5.73
N LEU A 329 15.25 10.27 5.94
CA LEU A 329 14.88 11.58 6.47
C LEU A 329 15.36 11.79 7.92
N LEU A 330 15.30 10.74 8.75
CA LEU A 330 15.81 10.77 10.11
C LEU A 330 17.34 10.98 10.10
N VAL A 331 18.08 10.24 9.31
CA VAL A 331 19.54 10.39 9.18
C VAL A 331 19.91 11.79 8.65
N ALA A 332 19.21 12.28 7.63
CA ALA A 332 19.42 13.63 7.12
C ALA A 332 19.09 14.70 8.18
N GLY A 333 18.02 14.53 8.93
CA GLY A 333 17.63 15.43 10.04
C GLY A 333 18.69 15.47 11.15
N ILE A 334 19.21 14.30 11.57
CA ILE A 334 20.29 14.21 12.55
C ILE A 334 21.56 14.90 12.03
N ALA A 335 21.95 14.64 10.77
CA ALA A 335 23.11 15.25 10.14
C ALA A 335 22.99 16.80 10.06
N THR A 336 21.83 17.30 9.66
CA THR A 336 21.58 18.75 9.60
C THR A 336 21.57 19.38 11.00
N ALA A 337 20.98 18.74 11.99
CA ALA A 337 20.99 19.20 13.38
C ALA A 337 22.43 19.25 13.95
N ALA A 338 23.25 18.22 13.67
CA ALA A 338 24.63 18.17 14.09
C ALA A 338 25.47 19.30 13.45
N ILE A 339 25.29 19.54 12.15
CA ILE A 339 25.98 20.63 11.44
C ILE A 339 25.54 21.99 12.00
N ALA A 340 24.27 22.19 12.32
CA ALA A 340 23.77 23.44 12.88
C ALA A 340 24.25 23.66 14.34
N ALA A 341 24.54 22.62 15.10
CA ALA A 341 25.04 22.71 16.47
C ALA A 341 26.53 23.11 16.58
N VAL A 342 27.34 22.80 15.56
CA VAL A 342 28.79 23.08 15.55
C VAL A 342 29.12 24.57 15.81
N PRO A 343 28.51 25.56 15.14
CA PRO A 343 28.82 26.96 15.41
C PRO A 343 28.37 27.44 16.80
N MET A 344 27.32 26.86 17.39
CA MET A 344 26.88 27.21 18.76
C MET A 344 27.87 26.75 19.82
N LEU A 345 28.50 25.60 19.65
CA LEU A 345 29.54 25.11 20.55
C LEU A 345 30.83 25.90 20.43
N ALA A 346 31.19 26.36 19.24
CA ALA A 346 32.38 27.20 19.01
C ALA A 346 32.24 28.60 19.64
N THR A 347 31.05 29.18 19.69
CA THR A 347 30.80 30.48 20.33
C THR A 347 30.74 30.38 21.85
N SER A 348 30.29 29.27 22.43
CA SER A 348 30.28 29.05 23.90
C SER A 348 31.70 28.85 24.47
N SER A 349 32.61 28.23 23.72
CA SER A 349 33.99 28.05 24.16
C SER A 349 34.83 29.34 24.12
N SER A 350 34.48 30.30 23.26
CA SER A 350 35.16 31.60 23.21
C SER A 350 34.73 32.58 24.32
N MET A 351 33.55 32.40 24.95
CA MET A 351 33.09 33.23 26.06
C MET A 351 33.66 32.81 27.42
N SER A 352 34.11 31.55 27.58
CA SER A 352 34.68 31.06 28.85
C SER A 352 36.15 31.45 29.06
N THR A 353 36.85 31.93 28.04
CA THR A 353 38.25 32.34 28.11
C THR A 353 38.48 33.83 28.40
N THR A 354 37.41 34.65 28.47
CA THR A 354 37.53 36.12 28.68
C THR A 354 37.24 36.59 30.10
N THR A 355 36.94 35.70 31.06
CA THR A 355 36.65 36.03 32.48
C THR A 355 37.75 35.65 33.44
N GLY A 356 38.96 35.39 32.95
CA GLY A 356 40.13 35.04 33.80
C GLY A 356 41.30 36.01 33.56
N ARG A 357 41.13 37.30 33.87
CA ARG A 357 42.23 38.25 34.15
C ARG A 357 41.77 39.33 35.12
#